data_606877ed432a5b0779ed8db4dc9c2d09
#
_entry.id   606877ed432a5b0779ed8db4dc9c2d09
#
_cell.length_a   1.000
_cell.length_b   1.000
_cell.length_c   1.000
_cell.angle_alpha   90.00
_cell.angle_beta   90.00
_cell.angle_gamma   90.00
#
_symmetry.space_group_name_H-M   'P 1'
#
loop_
_entity.id
_entity.type
_entity.pdbx_description
1 polymer ?
#
loop_
_entity_poly.entity_id
_entity_poly.type
_entity_poly.pdbx_seq_one_letter_code
_entity_poly.pdbx_strand_id
1 'polypeptide(L)'
;MRSALALLLLTTPAHAWEAGTDGRLCTLSHVQPDAEVRLTYDPVGPVYTITVTTPAPWPVAPLFSIRFTGERGLTISTDRHTTDETGRALTVTDSGFGNVLNGLEFNRTATAFAGDAAAVLDLEGAAPAVQRFRDCTVAPAV
;
A
#
# COMPACT_ATOMS: atom_id res chain seq x y z
N MET A 1 25.38 23.07 -42.44
CA MET A 1 24.41 22.04 -42.04
C MET A 1 24.40 21.99 -40.53
N ARG A 2 23.34 22.42 -39.92
CA ARG A 2 23.17 22.35 -38.45
C ARG A 2 22.32 21.14 -38.14
N SER A 3 22.95 20.08 -37.59
CA SER A 3 22.24 18.91 -37.06
C SER A 3 21.63 19.29 -35.72
N ALA A 4 20.31 19.42 -35.65
CA ALA A 4 19.58 19.55 -34.41
C ALA A 4 19.52 18.18 -33.75
N LEU A 5 20.28 17.98 -32.67
CA LEU A 5 20.19 16.79 -31.85
C LEU A 5 18.95 16.90 -30.99
N ALA A 6 17.88 16.21 -31.35
CA ALA A 6 16.68 16.13 -30.54
C ALA A 6 16.99 15.28 -29.30
N LEU A 7 17.10 15.93 -28.16
CA LEU A 7 17.24 15.25 -26.88
C LEU A 7 15.87 14.67 -26.49
N LEU A 8 15.67 13.37 -26.69
CA LEU A 8 14.52 12.65 -26.17
C LEU A 8 14.66 12.59 -24.65
N LEU A 9 13.91 13.45 -23.95
CA LEU A 9 13.71 13.32 -22.52
C LEU A 9 12.82 12.09 -22.28
N LEU A 10 13.44 10.97 -21.91
CA LEU A 10 12.75 9.80 -21.40
C LEU A 10 12.21 10.18 -20.01
N THR A 11 10.96 10.63 -19.94
CA THR A 11 10.27 10.75 -18.67
C THR A 11 9.94 9.36 -18.17
N THR A 12 10.69 8.88 -17.16
CA THR A 12 10.26 7.70 -16.40
C THR A 12 8.97 8.06 -15.68
N PRO A 13 7.88 7.26 -15.80
CA PRO A 13 6.69 7.51 -15.02
C PRO A 13 7.07 7.44 -13.53
N ALA A 14 6.78 8.52 -12.79
CA ALA A 14 6.91 8.51 -11.34
C ALA A 14 6.00 7.39 -10.81
N HIS A 15 6.55 6.51 -9.97
CA HIS A 15 5.75 5.50 -9.29
C HIS A 15 4.78 6.22 -8.35
N ALA A 16 3.51 6.25 -8.72
CA ALA A 16 2.46 6.93 -7.97
C ALA A 16 1.54 5.90 -7.31
N TRP A 17 0.91 6.33 -6.23
CA TRP A 17 -0.20 5.59 -5.65
C TRP A 17 -1.38 5.61 -6.60
N GLU A 18 -2.00 4.44 -6.81
CA GLU A 18 -3.10 4.26 -7.75
C GLU A 18 -4.29 3.59 -7.07
N ALA A 19 -5.47 4.20 -7.24
CA ALA A 19 -6.74 3.58 -6.88
C ALA A 19 -7.41 3.04 -8.14
N GLY A 20 -8.05 1.88 -8.02
CA GLY A 20 -8.73 1.25 -9.15
C GLY A 20 -9.71 0.19 -8.70
N THR A 21 -10.12 -0.62 -9.65
CA THR A 21 -11.01 -1.75 -9.43
C THR A 21 -10.44 -3.01 -10.09
N ASP A 22 -10.75 -4.16 -9.49
CA ASP A 22 -10.44 -5.47 -10.02
C ASP A 22 -11.67 -6.36 -9.78
N GLY A 23 -12.50 -6.50 -10.84
CA GLY A 23 -13.83 -7.10 -10.67
C GLY A 23 -14.65 -6.29 -9.67
N ARG A 24 -15.13 -6.95 -8.59
CA ARG A 24 -15.89 -6.29 -7.52
C ARG A 24 -14.98 -5.64 -6.45
N LEU A 25 -13.69 -5.85 -6.53
CA LEU A 25 -12.75 -5.30 -5.55
C LEU A 25 -12.44 -3.84 -5.85
N CYS A 26 -12.43 -3.00 -4.82
CA CYS A 26 -11.73 -1.73 -4.84
C CYS A 26 -10.25 -2.00 -4.54
N THR A 27 -9.35 -1.35 -5.24
CA THR A 27 -7.90 -1.54 -5.09
C THR A 27 -7.17 -0.23 -4.86
N LEU A 28 -6.10 -0.30 -4.09
CA LEU A 28 -5.15 0.79 -3.88
C LEU A 28 -3.75 0.18 -3.89
N SER A 29 -2.86 0.68 -4.74
CA SER A 29 -1.55 0.07 -4.90
C SER A 29 -0.45 1.09 -5.09
N HIS A 30 0.76 0.69 -4.73
CA HIS A 30 1.98 1.43 -4.93
C HIS A 30 3.15 0.47 -5.10
N VAL A 31 3.98 0.71 -6.11
CA VAL A 31 5.19 -0.07 -6.38
C VAL A 31 6.39 0.86 -6.28
N GLN A 32 7.37 0.45 -5.51
CA GLN A 32 8.68 1.10 -5.40
C GLN A 32 9.78 0.04 -5.51
N PRO A 33 11.07 0.42 -5.67
CA PRO A 33 12.12 -0.56 -5.98
C PRO A 33 12.28 -1.69 -4.96
N ASP A 34 12.02 -1.42 -3.68
CA ASP A 34 12.25 -2.35 -2.57
C ASP A 34 10.98 -2.86 -1.89
N ALA A 35 9.80 -2.44 -2.35
CA ALA A 35 8.53 -2.88 -1.80
C ALA A 35 7.38 -2.63 -2.76
N GLU A 36 6.34 -3.44 -2.62
CA GLU A 36 5.05 -3.26 -3.25
C GLU A 36 3.97 -3.36 -2.17
N VAL A 37 3.00 -2.47 -2.21
CA VAL A 37 1.85 -2.53 -1.32
C VAL A 37 0.56 -2.53 -2.12
N ARG A 38 -0.37 -3.39 -1.73
CA ARG A 38 -1.70 -3.45 -2.33
C ARG A 38 -2.75 -3.59 -1.25
N LEU A 39 -3.73 -2.70 -1.26
CA LEU A 39 -4.94 -2.83 -0.47
C LEU A 39 -6.08 -3.28 -1.38
N THR A 40 -6.97 -4.09 -0.84
CA THR A 40 -8.23 -4.44 -1.48
C THR A 40 -9.39 -4.27 -0.52
N TYR A 41 -10.56 -3.97 -1.07
CA TYR A 41 -11.83 -4.02 -0.36
C TYR A 41 -12.79 -4.86 -1.15
N ASP A 42 -13.35 -5.88 -0.51
CA ASP A 42 -14.42 -6.72 -1.04
C ASP A 42 -15.72 -6.36 -0.34
N PRO A 43 -16.75 -5.87 -1.07
CA PRO A 43 -18.04 -5.53 -0.45
C PRO A 43 -18.78 -6.76 0.08
N VAL A 44 -18.40 -7.96 -0.36
CA VAL A 44 -18.95 -9.22 0.16
C VAL A 44 -18.22 -9.60 1.42
N GLY A 45 -18.87 -9.41 2.53
CA GLY A 45 -18.26 -9.67 3.82
C GLY A 45 -18.57 -8.56 4.84
N PRO A 46 -18.27 -7.28 4.67
CA PRO A 46 -17.20 -6.68 3.88
C PRO A 46 -15.80 -7.00 4.45
N VAL A 47 -14.79 -7.00 3.61
CA VAL A 47 -13.44 -7.36 4.01
C VAL A 47 -12.39 -6.50 3.34
N TYR A 48 -11.41 -6.02 4.12
CA TYR A 48 -10.22 -5.32 3.66
C TYR A 48 -9.00 -6.22 3.76
N THR A 49 -8.09 -6.08 2.81
CA THR A 49 -6.74 -6.67 2.90
C THR A 49 -5.68 -5.61 2.66
N ILE A 50 -4.52 -5.79 3.27
CA ILE A 50 -3.28 -5.10 2.90
C ILE A 50 -2.19 -6.14 2.74
N THR A 51 -1.50 -6.11 1.61
CA THR A 51 -0.38 -6.99 1.30
C THR A 51 0.87 -6.15 1.04
N VAL A 52 1.93 -6.45 1.78
CA VAL A 52 3.24 -5.83 1.58
C VAL A 52 4.21 -6.90 1.09
N THR A 53 4.72 -6.70 -0.11
CA THR A 53 5.64 -7.63 -0.77
C THR A 53 7.04 -7.02 -0.81
N THR A 54 8.03 -7.80 -0.42
CA THR A 54 9.44 -7.40 -0.34
C THR A 54 10.33 -8.37 -1.11
N PRO A 55 11.54 -7.95 -1.54
CA PRO A 55 12.47 -8.83 -2.25
C PRO A 55 12.97 -10.00 -1.40
N ALA A 56 13.17 -9.79 -0.09
CA ALA A 56 13.52 -10.83 0.86
C ALA A 56 12.28 -11.33 1.60
N PRO A 57 12.22 -12.61 2.01
CA PRO A 57 11.12 -13.12 2.80
C PRO A 57 10.98 -12.41 4.16
N TRP A 58 9.75 -12.20 4.60
CA TRP A 58 9.45 -11.75 5.95
C TRP A 58 9.82 -12.83 6.96
N PRO A 59 10.47 -12.47 8.08
CA PRO A 59 10.72 -13.43 9.14
C PRO A 59 9.42 -13.86 9.82
N VAL A 60 9.42 -15.05 10.39
CA VAL A 60 8.35 -15.45 11.29
C VAL A 60 8.45 -14.61 12.57
N ALA A 61 7.41 -13.84 12.86
CA ALA A 61 7.37 -12.93 13.99
C ALA A 61 5.98 -12.94 14.63
N PRO A 62 5.89 -12.72 15.96
CA PRO A 62 4.59 -12.73 16.65
C PRO A 62 3.69 -11.55 16.25
N LEU A 63 4.29 -10.43 15.86
CA LEU A 63 3.58 -9.21 15.47
C LEU A 63 4.07 -8.68 14.15
N PHE A 64 3.13 -8.15 13.37
CA PHE A 64 3.38 -7.27 12.24
C PHE A 64 2.86 -5.87 12.61
N SER A 65 3.63 -4.85 12.27
CA SER A 65 3.29 -3.48 12.62
C SER A 65 3.48 -2.56 11.41
N ILE A 66 2.71 -1.47 11.39
CA ILE A 66 2.94 -0.36 10.47
C ILE A 66 3.03 0.91 11.31
N ARG A 67 4.14 1.63 11.17
CA ARG A 67 4.35 2.94 11.79
C ARG A 67 4.17 4.01 10.72
N PHE A 68 3.19 4.86 10.92
CA PHE A 68 2.96 6.03 10.09
C PHE A 68 3.67 7.23 10.73
N THR A 69 4.46 7.93 9.93
CA THR A 69 5.25 9.09 10.36
C THR A 69 4.85 10.31 9.55
N GLY A 70 4.42 11.38 10.23
CA GLY A 70 3.96 12.62 9.62
C GLY A 70 3.03 13.40 10.54
N GLU A 71 2.04 14.08 9.98
CA GLU A 71 1.12 14.96 10.73
C GLU A 71 0.22 14.19 11.71
N ARG A 72 -0.16 12.97 11.36
CA ARG A 72 -1.01 12.11 12.19
C ARG A 72 -0.33 10.77 12.41
N GLY A 73 0.88 10.81 12.98
CA GLY A 73 1.66 9.61 13.24
C GLY A 73 0.95 8.67 14.20
N LEU A 74 0.98 7.39 13.86
CA LEU A 74 0.51 6.31 14.73
C LEU A 74 1.20 5.00 14.34
N THR A 75 1.18 4.06 15.28
CA THR A 75 1.62 2.69 15.02
C THR A 75 0.46 1.74 15.28
N ILE A 76 0.21 0.85 14.32
CA ILE A 76 -0.76 -0.22 14.45
C ILE A 76 -0.04 -1.56 14.43
N SER A 77 -0.54 -2.53 15.15
CA SER A 77 0.06 -3.86 15.26
C SER A 77 -1.01 -4.93 15.22
N THR A 78 -0.67 -6.09 14.67
CA THR A 78 -1.55 -7.25 14.62
C THR A 78 -0.76 -8.54 14.74
N ASP A 79 -1.38 -9.58 15.29
CA ASP A 79 -0.88 -10.96 15.29
C ASP A 79 -1.58 -11.84 14.23
N ARG A 80 -2.47 -11.25 13.42
CA ARG A 80 -3.28 -11.96 12.42
C ARG A 80 -2.73 -11.82 10.99
N HIS A 81 -1.44 -11.61 10.85
CA HIS A 81 -0.76 -11.57 9.57
C HIS A 81 -0.43 -12.98 9.08
N THR A 82 -0.43 -13.14 7.77
CA THR A 82 -0.02 -14.38 7.10
C THR A 82 0.95 -14.06 5.97
N THR A 83 1.76 -15.04 5.58
CA THR A 83 2.63 -14.92 4.41
C THR A 83 2.26 -15.96 3.36
N ASP A 84 2.58 -15.65 2.10
CA ASP A 84 2.43 -16.61 1.02
C ASP A 84 3.54 -17.68 1.06
N GLU A 85 3.54 -18.60 0.07
CA GLU A 85 4.52 -19.70 0.00
C GLU A 85 5.95 -19.20 -0.13
N THR A 86 6.18 -18.03 -0.75
CA THR A 86 7.52 -17.45 -0.90
C THR A 86 7.99 -16.76 0.38
N GLY A 87 7.08 -16.44 1.30
CA GLY A 87 7.35 -15.62 2.47
C GLY A 87 7.49 -14.13 2.19
N ARG A 88 7.47 -13.71 0.91
CA ARG A 88 7.72 -12.31 0.53
C ARG A 88 6.48 -11.43 0.61
N ALA A 89 5.30 -12.00 0.39
CA ALA A 89 4.03 -11.29 0.50
C ALA A 89 3.41 -11.54 1.86
N LEU A 90 3.32 -10.48 2.66
CA LEU A 90 2.68 -10.51 3.98
C LEU A 90 1.34 -9.82 3.90
N THR A 91 0.28 -10.50 4.32
CA THR A 91 -1.10 -10.03 4.21
C THR A 91 -1.77 -9.94 5.57
N VAL A 92 -2.50 -8.85 5.79
CA VAL A 92 -3.42 -8.66 6.91
C VAL A 92 -4.82 -8.49 6.35
N THR A 93 -5.78 -9.16 6.96
CA THR A 93 -7.20 -9.10 6.60
C THR A 93 -8.00 -8.64 7.81
N ASP A 94 -8.89 -7.67 7.61
CA ASP A 94 -9.78 -7.18 8.67
C ASP A 94 -11.10 -6.67 8.07
N SER A 95 -12.09 -6.49 8.92
CA SER A 95 -13.39 -5.93 8.55
C SER A 95 -13.39 -4.40 8.44
N GLY A 96 -12.38 -3.73 8.97
CA GLY A 96 -12.26 -2.27 8.92
C GLY A 96 -10.80 -1.83 8.92
N PHE A 97 -10.45 -0.88 8.04
CA PHE A 97 -9.11 -0.32 7.90
C PHE A 97 -9.06 1.19 8.16
N GLY A 98 -9.91 1.70 9.04
CA GLY A 98 -9.94 3.14 9.32
C GLY A 98 -8.59 3.71 9.70
N ASN A 99 -7.86 3.06 10.60
CA ASN A 99 -6.53 3.50 11.03
C ASN A 99 -5.47 3.35 9.92
N VAL A 100 -5.54 2.30 9.12
CA VAL A 100 -4.64 2.11 7.96
C VAL A 100 -4.86 3.23 6.94
N LEU A 101 -6.10 3.49 6.57
CA LEU A 101 -6.44 4.51 5.57
C LEU A 101 -6.09 5.91 6.06
N ASN A 102 -6.36 6.23 7.33
CA ASN A 102 -5.94 7.50 7.92
C ASN A 102 -4.42 7.63 7.95
N GLY A 103 -3.72 6.57 8.29
CA GLY A 103 -2.26 6.54 8.28
C GLY A 103 -1.68 6.83 6.90
N LEU A 104 -2.21 6.19 5.86
CA LEU A 104 -1.76 6.40 4.48
C LEU A 104 -2.11 7.79 3.94
N GLU A 105 -3.26 8.34 4.32
CA GLU A 105 -3.75 9.63 3.80
C GLU A 105 -3.03 10.83 4.41
N PHE A 106 -2.70 10.79 5.71
CA PHE A 106 -2.30 11.97 6.47
C PHE A 106 -0.84 11.97 6.93
N ASN A 107 0.00 11.08 6.41
CA ASN A 107 1.39 10.99 6.80
C ASN A 107 2.33 10.99 5.60
N ARG A 108 3.64 11.05 5.86
CA ARG A 108 4.69 11.12 4.82
C ARG A 108 5.31 9.78 4.51
N THR A 109 5.45 8.92 5.53
CA THR A 109 6.00 7.57 5.36
C THR A 109 5.21 6.57 6.18
N ALA A 110 5.23 5.32 5.70
CA ALA A 110 4.74 4.17 6.43
C ALA A 110 5.85 3.13 6.48
N THR A 111 6.24 2.70 7.67
CA THR A 111 7.22 1.64 7.86
C THR A 111 6.50 0.38 8.29
N ALA A 112 6.46 -0.61 7.40
CA ALA A 112 5.98 -1.95 7.71
C ALA A 112 7.12 -2.78 8.29
N PHE A 113 6.92 -3.43 9.42
CA PHE A 113 7.98 -4.22 10.06
C PHE A 113 7.45 -5.44 10.80
N ALA A 114 8.27 -6.49 10.78
CA ALA A 114 8.05 -7.73 11.50
C ALA A 114 9.42 -8.28 11.91
N GLY A 115 9.63 -8.54 13.20
CA GLY A 115 10.95 -8.90 13.71
C GLY A 115 11.98 -7.82 13.38
N ASP A 116 13.08 -8.21 12.74
CA ASP A 116 14.15 -7.33 12.30
C ASP A 116 14.03 -6.87 10.83
N ALA A 117 12.98 -7.28 10.12
CA ALA A 117 12.72 -6.85 8.76
C ALA A 117 11.81 -5.62 8.72
N ALA A 118 12.11 -4.69 7.83
CA ALA A 118 11.33 -3.48 7.64
C ALA A 118 11.28 -3.07 6.17
N ALA A 119 10.16 -2.47 5.76
CA ALA A 119 9.99 -1.85 4.46
C ALA A 119 9.41 -0.44 4.67
N VAL A 120 10.09 0.57 4.15
CA VAL A 120 9.65 1.96 4.24
C VAL A 120 8.92 2.32 2.95
N LEU A 121 7.66 2.72 3.08
CA LEU A 121 6.80 3.14 1.97
C LEU A 121 6.74 4.66 1.93
N ASP A 122 7.00 5.22 0.74
CA ASP A 122 6.82 6.65 0.49
C ASP A 122 5.35 6.94 0.25
N LEU A 123 4.77 7.85 1.02
CA LEU A 123 3.37 8.24 0.93
C LEU A 123 3.15 9.50 0.07
N GLU A 124 4.15 9.97 -0.65
CA GLU A 124 3.98 11.09 -1.58
C GLU A 124 2.94 10.71 -2.64
N GLY A 125 1.92 11.55 -2.80
CA GLY A 125 0.83 11.31 -3.74
C GLY A 125 -0.22 10.29 -3.27
N ALA A 126 -0.10 9.75 -2.06
CA ALA A 126 -1.05 8.75 -1.55
C ALA A 126 -2.43 9.34 -1.25
N ALA A 127 -2.52 10.55 -0.71
CA ALA A 127 -3.78 11.11 -0.22
C ALA A 127 -4.90 11.13 -1.28
N PRO A 128 -4.70 11.62 -2.52
CA PRO A 128 -5.77 11.58 -3.54
C PRO A 128 -6.19 10.16 -3.91
N ALA A 129 -5.26 9.22 -3.94
CA ALA A 129 -5.55 7.83 -4.26
C ALA A 129 -6.33 7.14 -3.12
N VAL A 130 -5.98 7.42 -1.86
CA VAL A 130 -6.73 6.94 -0.70
C VAL A 130 -8.16 7.47 -0.72
N GLN A 131 -8.36 8.73 -1.04
CA GLN A 131 -9.71 9.32 -1.16
C GLN A 131 -10.54 8.61 -2.24
N ARG A 132 -9.97 8.34 -3.41
CA ARG A 132 -10.64 7.57 -4.47
C ARG A 132 -10.96 6.15 -4.04
N PHE A 133 -10.05 5.50 -3.31
CA PHE A 133 -10.32 4.18 -2.74
C PHE A 133 -11.47 4.23 -1.74
N ARG A 134 -11.52 5.23 -0.85
CA ARG A 134 -12.64 5.42 0.07
C ARG A 134 -13.96 5.61 -0.66
N ASP A 135 -13.97 6.42 -1.71
CA ASP A 135 -15.17 6.64 -2.53
C ASP A 135 -15.66 5.34 -3.16
N CYS A 136 -14.75 4.49 -3.62
CA CYS A 136 -15.08 3.18 -4.16
C CYS A 136 -15.75 2.28 -3.09
N THR A 137 -15.25 2.29 -1.84
CA THR A 137 -15.78 1.43 -0.78
C THR A 137 -17.18 1.79 -0.33
N VAL A 138 -17.62 3.02 -0.56
CA VAL A 138 -18.98 3.49 -0.20
C VAL A 138 -19.90 3.60 -1.40
N ALA A 139 -19.40 3.29 -2.61
CA ALA A 139 -20.23 3.30 -3.80
C ALA A 139 -21.34 2.23 -3.68
N PRO A 140 -22.62 2.54 -4.02
CA PRO A 140 -23.67 1.53 -3.97
C PRO A 140 -23.36 0.40 -4.94
N ALA A 141 -23.54 -0.84 -4.46
CA ALA A 141 -23.48 -2.02 -5.33
C ALA A 141 -24.62 -1.94 -6.35
N VAL A 142 -24.27 -2.06 -7.61
CA VAL A 142 -25.24 -2.06 -8.71
C VAL A 142 -25.68 -3.48 -8.98
#